data_56f98eef16da50d076c8fd98de17c5dc
#
_entry.id   56f98eef16da50d076c8fd98de17c5dc
#
_cell.length_a   1.000
_cell.length_b   1.000
_cell.length_c   1.000
_cell.angle_alpha   90.00
_cell.angle_beta   90.00
_cell.angle_gamma   90.00
#
_symmetry.space_group_name_H-M   'P 1'
#
loop_
_entity.id
_entity.type
_entity.pdbx_description
1 polymer ?
#
loop_
_entity_poly.entity_id
_entity_poly.type
_entity_poly.pdbx_seq_one_letter_code
_entity_poly.pdbx_strand_id
1 'polypeptide(L)'
;MEMKFFVEEITVLKDGTSPIAITEKPSENEARASFHQAMASAIINPNVASIHVEAKNEVGGIYENGTWIAPVVPEDETEQVLE
;
A
#
# COMPACT_ATOMS: atom_id res chain seq x y z
N MET A 1 11.01 28.26 -3.79
CA MET A 1 11.35 26.95 -3.22
C MET A 1 10.26 25.97 -3.61
N GLU A 2 10.65 24.84 -4.15
CA GLU A 2 9.69 23.85 -4.59
C GLU A 2 9.39 22.85 -3.47
N MET A 3 8.11 22.54 -3.33
CA MET A 3 7.67 21.52 -2.40
C MET A 3 8.04 20.15 -2.93
N LYS A 4 8.56 19.28 -2.07
CA LYS A 4 8.83 17.89 -2.44
C LYS A 4 7.66 17.01 -2.02
N PHE A 5 7.39 16.02 -2.86
CA PHE A 5 6.30 15.06 -2.66
C PHE A 5 6.86 13.67 -2.56
N PHE A 6 6.26 12.85 -1.73
CA PHE A 6 6.75 11.49 -1.46
C PHE A 6 5.60 10.50 -1.42
N VAL A 7 5.94 9.25 -1.77
CA VAL A 7 5.05 8.12 -1.52
C VAL A 7 5.78 7.16 -0.61
N GLU A 8 5.19 6.87 0.53
CA GLU A 8 5.74 5.91 1.48
C GLU A 8 4.89 4.65 1.45
N GLU A 9 5.55 3.50 1.26
CA GLU A 9 4.87 2.20 1.20
C GLU A 9 5.45 1.31 2.28
N ILE A 10 4.60 0.81 3.14
CA ILE A 10 4.97 -0.17 4.17
C ILE A 10 4.22 -1.44 3.83
N THR A 11 4.94 -2.43 3.32
CA THR A 11 4.36 -3.68 2.86
C THR A 11 4.72 -4.79 3.84
N VAL A 12 3.75 -5.61 4.23
CA VAL A 12 4.01 -6.82 5.00
C VAL A 12 3.76 -7.99 4.08
N LEU A 13 4.78 -8.82 3.88
CA LEU A 13 4.66 -10.00 3.03
C LEU A 13 4.27 -11.21 3.86
N LYS A 14 3.70 -12.21 3.20
CA LYS A 14 3.23 -13.42 3.89
C LYS A 14 4.36 -14.23 4.52
N ASP A 15 5.60 -14.01 4.07
CA ASP A 15 6.77 -14.66 4.69
C ASP A 15 7.25 -13.95 5.95
N GLY A 16 6.58 -12.86 6.35
CA GLY A 16 6.92 -12.11 7.55
C GLY A 16 7.84 -10.93 7.34
N THR A 17 8.36 -10.72 6.14
CA THR A 17 9.19 -9.54 5.87
C THR A 17 8.32 -8.30 5.69
N SER A 18 8.91 -7.13 5.98
CA SER A 18 8.17 -5.87 5.96
C SER A 18 8.99 -4.78 5.27
N PRO A 19 9.14 -4.84 3.95
CA PRO A 19 9.88 -3.81 3.25
C PRO A 19 9.18 -2.47 3.32
N ILE A 20 9.97 -1.41 3.44
CA ILE A 20 9.51 -0.03 3.45
C ILE A 20 10.20 0.70 2.31
N ALA A 21 9.43 1.38 1.50
CA ALA A 21 9.95 2.15 0.38
C ALA A 21 9.43 3.58 0.47
N ILE A 22 10.32 4.55 0.29
CA ILE A 22 9.94 5.96 0.23
C ILE A 22 10.49 6.47 -1.10
N THR A 23 9.60 7.00 -1.94
CA THR A 23 9.97 7.48 -3.27
C THR A 23 9.57 8.93 -3.40
N GLU A 24 10.50 9.76 -3.89
CA GLU A 24 10.19 11.16 -4.18
C GLU A 24 9.50 11.25 -5.54
N LYS A 25 8.48 12.09 -5.62
CA LYS A 25 7.73 12.33 -6.86
C LYS A 25 7.79 13.81 -7.23
N PRO A 26 7.74 14.14 -8.53
CA PRO A 26 7.88 15.53 -8.95
C PRO A 26 6.66 16.40 -8.72
N SER A 27 5.49 15.82 -8.45
CA SER A 27 4.28 16.60 -8.26
C SER A 27 3.31 15.87 -7.34
N GLU A 28 2.35 16.63 -6.81
CA GLU A 28 1.28 16.08 -6.01
C GLU A 28 0.49 15.02 -6.80
N ASN A 29 0.16 15.32 -8.05
CA ASN A 29 -0.64 14.40 -8.86
C ASN A 29 0.09 13.08 -9.11
N GLU A 30 1.40 13.12 -9.33
CA GLU A 30 2.16 11.89 -9.52
C GLU A 30 2.30 11.11 -8.23
N ALA A 31 2.42 11.79 -7.09
CA ALA A 31 2.42 11.12 -5.79
C ALA A 31 1.08 10.41 -5.55
N ARG A 32 -0.02 11.10 -5.84
CA ARG A 32 -1.35 10.52 -5.66
C ARG A 32 -1.59 9.34 -6.62
N ALA A 33 -1.15 9.47 -7.86
CA ALA A 33 -1.26 8.38 -8.83
C ALA A 33 -0.44 7.17 -8.39
N SER A 34 0.76 7.40 -7.87
CA SER A 34 1.62 6.35 -7.38
C SER A 34 1.01 5.64 -6.17
N PHE A 35 0.32 6.38 -5.30
CA PHE A 35 -0.42 5.80 -4.19
C PHE A 35 -1.44 4.77 -4.70
N HIS A 36 -2.26 5.17 -5.67
CA HIS A 36 -3.29 4.27 -6.21
C HIS A 36 -2.69 3.05 -6.90
N GLN A 37 -1.58 3.23 -7.62
CA GLN A 37 -0.90 2.12 -8.27
C GLN A 37 -0.34 1.13 -7.25
N ALA A 38 0.25 1.64 -6.16
CA ALA A 38 0.80 0.78 -5.12
C ALA A 38 -0.29 -0.05 -4.46
N MET A 39 -1.42 0.58 -4.15
CA MET A 39 -2.56 -0.13 -3.55
C MET A 39 -3.11 -1.18 -4.50
N ALA A 40 -3.31 -0.84 -5.77
CA ALA A 40 -3.83 -1.77 -6.76
C ALA A 40 -2.90 -2.96 -6.94
N SER A 41 -1.59 -2.71 -7.03
CA SER A 41 -0.60 -3.78 -7.20
C SER A 41 -0.57 -4.72 -6.00
N ALA A 42 -0.70 -4.17 -4.80
CA ALA A 42 -0.69 -4.99 -3.59
C ALA A 42 -1.91 -5.91 -3.53
N ILE A 43 -3.08 -5.38 -3.89
CA ILE A 43 -4.33 -6.13 -3.82
C ILE A 43 -4.29 -7.38 -4.70
N ILE A 44 -3.62 -7.31 -5.84
CA ILE A 44 -3.54 -8.45 -6.75
C ILE A 44 -2.31 -9.33 -6.54
N ASN A 45 -1.44 -8.97 -5.60
CA ASN A 45 -0.21 -9.71 -5.35
C ASN A 45 -0.45 -10.77 -4.26
N PRO A 46 -0.37 -12.07 -4.59
CA PRO A 46 -0.68 -13.13 -3.62
C PRO A 46 0.32 -13.22 -2.47
N ASN A 47 1.47 -12.56 -2.59
CA ASN A 47 2.50 -12.60 -1.54
C ASN A 47 2.35 -11.48 -0.51
N VAL A 48 1.44 -10.53 -0.72
CA VAL A 48 1.25 -9.40 0.19
C VAL A 48 0.20 -9.75 1.23
N ALA A 49 0.56 -9.61 2.50
CA ALA A 49 -0.38 -9.78 3.61
C ALA A 49 -1.09 -8.48 3.94
N SER A 50 -0.37 -7.37 3.88
CA SER A 50 -0.96 -6.05 4.08
C SER A 50 -0.07 -4.97 3.47
N ILE A 51 -0.64 -3.81 3.23
CA ILE A 51 0.12 -2.65 2.78
C ILE A 51 -0.51 -1.39 3.36
N HIS A 52 0.34 -0.44 3.74
CA HIS A 52 -0.07 0.90 4.10
C HIS A 52 0.70 1.87 3.22
N VAL A 53 -0.01 2.78 2.56
CA VAL A 53 0.61 3.74 1.64
C VAL A 53 0.15 5.15 2.00
N GLU A 54 1.07 6.10 1.93
CA GLU A 54 0.78 7.52 2.09
C GLU A 54 1.40 8.30 0.95
N ALA A 55 0.63 9.20 0.35
CA ALA A 55 1.14 10.22 -0.55
C ALA A 55 1.16 11.53 0.21
N LYS A 56 2.34 12.13 0.37
CA LYS A 56 2.52 13.25 1.28
C LYS A 56 3.54 14.24 0.76
N ASN A 57 3.63 15.41 1.39
CA ASN A 57 4.64 16.39 1.07
C ASN A 57 5.70 16.48 2.19
N GLU A 58 6.74 17.26 1.95
CA GLU A 58 7.88 17.32 2.88
C GLU A 58 7.58 18.00 4.21
N VAL A 59 6.48 18.73 4.29
CA VAL A 59 6.08 19.38 5.56
C VAL A 59 5.02 18.56 6.31
N GLY A 60 4.74 17.35 5.87
CA GLY A 60 3.84 16.45 6.58
C GLY A 60 2.39 16.49 6.14
N GLY A 61 2.05 17.25 5.09
CA GLY A 61 0.70 17.23 4.54
C GLY A 61 0.44 15.92 3.82
N ILE A 62 -0.68 15.27 4.12
CA ILE A 62 -1.04 13.98 3.53
C ILE A 62 -2.17 14.20 2.53
N TYR A 63 -1.95 13.77 1.29
CA TYR A 63 -2.94 13.89 0.23
C TYR A 63 -3.79 12.64 0.09
N GLU A 64 -3.17 11.48 0.25
CA GLU A 64 -3.84 10.19 0.20
C GLU A 64 -3.22 9.29 1.24
N ASN A 65 -4.02 8.45 1.87
CA ASN A 65 -3.49 7.38 2.70
C ASN A 65 -4.48 6.23 2.67
N GLY A 66 -3.96 5.03 2.86
CA GLY A 66 -4.82 3.87 2.88
C GLY A 66 -4.08 2.63 3.36
N THR A 67 -4.84 1.70 3.86
CA THR A 67 -4.35 0.41 4.31
C THR A 67 -5.22 -0.67 3.71
N TRP A 68 -4.57 -1.69 3.18
CA TRP A 68 -5.27 -2.89 2.72
C TRP A 68 -4.69 -4.09 3.44
N ILE A 69 -5.57 -4.96 3.90
CA ILE A 69 -5.18 -6.18 4.58
C ILE A 69 -5.78 -7.33 3.79
N ALA A 70 -4.93 -8.28 3.39
CA ALA A 70 -5.38 -9.41 2.62
C ALA A 70 -6.36 -10.24 3.44
N PRO A 71 -7.46 -10.69 2.83
CA PRO A 71 -8.41 -11.54 3.55
C PRO A 71 -7.74 -12.86 3.92
N VAL A 72 -7.99 -13.31 5.12
CA VAL A 72 -7.54 -14.63 5.58
C VAL A 72 -8.74 -15.55 5.51
N VAL A 73 -8.61 -16.60 4.70
CA VAL A 73 -9.67 -17.59 4.56
C VAL A 73 -9.17 -18.88 5.20
N PRO A 74 -9.62 -19.21 6.42
CA PRO A 74 -9.25 -20.49 7.04
C PRO A 74 -9.81 -21.65 6.24
N GLU A 75 -9.17 -22.80 6.36
CA GLU A 75 -9.65 -23.99 5.68
C GLU A 75 -11.11 -24.30 5.98
N ASP A 76 -11.51 -24.09 7.22
CA ASP A 76 -12.89 -24.34 7.64
C ASP A 76 -13.88 -23.47 6.87
N GLU A 77 -13.54 -22.20 6.66
CA GLU A 77 -14.40 -21.31 5.89
C GLU A 77 -14.45 -21.73 4.43
N THR A 78 -13.33 -22.17 3.90
CA THR A 78 -13.27 -22.65 2.53
C THR A 78 -14.18 -23.86 2.36
N GLU A 79 -14.16 -24.78 3.30
CA GLU A 79 -15.03 -25.94 3.27
C GLU A 79 -16.50 -25.56 3.36
N GLN A 80 -16.83 -24.59 4.21
CA GLN A 80 -18.19 -24.11 4.34
C GLN A 80 -18.73 -23.51 3.05
N VAL A 81 -17.88 -22.78 2.35
CA VAL A 81 -18.28 -22.16 1.08
C VAL A 81 -18.62 -23.23 0.04
N LEU A 82 -17.99 -24.37 0.11
CA LEU A 82 -18.23 -25.46 -0.85
C LEU A 82 -19.54 -26.21 -0.57
N GLU A 83 -20.11 -26.03 0.56
CA GLU A 83 -21.38 -26.63 0.90
C GLU A 83 -22.54 -25.84 0.28
#